data_b546f38bcbef3e867809df5baec914dc
#
_entry.id   b546f38bcbef3e867809df5baec914dc
#
_cell.length_a   1.000
_cell.length_b   1.000
_cell.length_c   1.000
_cell.angle_alpha   90.00
_cell.angle_beta   90.00
_cell.angle_gamma   90.00
#
_symmetry.space_group_name_H-M   'P 1'
#
loop_
_entity.id
_entity.type
_entity.pdbx_description
1 polymer ?
#
loop_
_entity_poly.entity_id
_entity_poly.type
_entity_poly.pdbx_seq_one_letter_code
_entity_poly.pdbx_strand_id
1 'polypeptide(L)'
;MTPQRYFLAQAYNNAWANHRLAKACAQLAPEELSQLRTSFFPSIIHTLNHILTVDWLYLSALEGDCIGAAAFATEIPFPALDDLRREQVAADHRLIAICRGLTAEDLTREVRIPRATHVQVESAVRVLLHLFQHQIHHRGQVHAMLSGTSVKPPQLDEFFPADPAEQAIRAADFAELGFTESMIWS
;
A
#
# COMPACT_ATOMS: atom_id res chain seq x y z
N MET A 1 12.04 -6.25 -19.17
CA MET A 1 10.82 -5.80 -18.42
C MET A 1 10.54 -4.35 -18.82
N THR A 2 9.33 -4.01 -19.23
CA THR A 2 8.92 -2.63 -19.52
C THR A 2 8.62 -1.88 -18.22
N PRO A 3 8.66 -0.53 -18.20
CA PRO A 3 8.27 0.24 -17.01
C PRO A 3 6.86 -0.09 -16.50
N GLN A 4 5.89 -0.34 -17.41
CA GLN A 4 4.53 -0.71 -17.05
C GLN A 4 4.49 -2.03 -16.28
N ARG A 5 5.25 -3.02 -16.74
CA ARG A 5 5.36 -4.32 -16.05
C ARG A 5 6.02 -4.19 -14.68
N TYR A 6 7.00 -3.29 -14.55
CA TYR A 6 7.61 -2.98 -13.26
C TYR A 6 6.56 -2.42 -12.28
N PHE A 7 5.75 -1.45 -12.69
CA PHE A 7 4.71 -0.89 -11.83
C PHE A 7 3.61 -1.88 -11.49
N LEU A 8 3.22 -2.74 -12.44
CA LEU A 8 2.25 -3.80 -12.17
C LEU A 8 2.78 -4.80 -11.14
N ALA A 9 4.02 -5.25 -11.28
CA ALA A 9 4.65 -6.15 -10.30
C ALA A 9 4.75 -5.49 -8.92
N GLN A 10 5.08 -4.19 -8.85
CA GLN A 10 5.09 -3.42 -7.61
C GLN A 10 3.68 -3.30 -6.98
N ALA A 11 2.62 -3.14 -7.78
CA ALA A 11 1.26 -3.08 -7.28
C ALA A 11 0.81 -4.41 -6.65
N TYR A 12 1.16 -5.55 -7.26
CA TYR A 12 0.92 -6.87 -6.68
C TYR A 12 1.73 -7.09 -5.39
N ASN A 13 3.01 -6.69 -5.38
CA ASN A 13 3.82 -6.71 -4.16
C ASN A 13 3.20 -5.86 -3.06
N ASN A 14 2.70 -4.67 -3.39
CA ASN A 14 2.06 -3.77 -2.43
C ASN A 14 0.86 -4.43 -1.76
N ALA A 15 -0.05 -5.00 -2.54
CA ALA A 15 -1.23 -5.70 -2.06
C ALA A 15 -0.86 -6.91 -1.17
N TRP A 16 0.11 -7.72 -1.59
CA TRP A 16 0.62 -8.85 -0.81
C TRP A 16 1.23 -8.41 0.52
N ALA A 17 2.08 -7.37 0.51
CA ALA A 17 2.72 -6.86 1.72
C ALA A 17 1.71 -6.26 2.70
N ASN A 18 0.71 -5.51 2.21
CA ASN A 18 -0.40 -4.99 3.02
C ASN A 18 -1.22 -6.13 3.64
N HIS A 19 -1.55 -7.16 2.86
CA HIS A 19 -2.26 -8.35 3.33
C HIS A 19 -1.51 -9.05 4.47
N ARG A 20 -0.22 -9.34 4.29
CA ARG A 20 0.61 -9.99 5.33
C ARG A 20 0.73 -9.17 6.59
N LEU A 21 0.96 -7.86 6.43
CA LEU A 21 1.08 -6.96 7.57
C LEU A 21 -0.24 -6.86 8.36
N ALA A 22 -1.38 -6.75 7.65
CA ALA A 22 -2.69 -6.74 8.28
C ALA A 22 -3.02 -8.06 9.00
N LYS A 23 -2.64 -9.22 8.44
CA LYS A 23 -2.77 -10.53 9.11
C LYS A 23 -1.96 -10.60 10.40
N ALA A 24 -0.76 -10.02 10.42
CA ALA A 24 0.04 -9.94 11.65
C ALA A 24 -0.62 -9.00 12.66
N CYS A 25 -1.03 -7.81 12.25
CA CYS A 25 -1.73 -6.85 13.11
C CYS A 25 -3.03 -7.40 13.71
N ALA A 26 -3.76 -8.26 12.97
CA ALA A 26 -4.99 -8.90 13.45
C ALA A 26 -4.78 -9.89 14.61
N GLN A 27 -3.55 -10.25 14.94
CA GLN A 27 -3.24 -11.07 16.12
C GLN A 27 -3.09 -10.24 17.40
N LEU A 28 -3.05 -8.90 17.29
CA LEU A 28 -3.00 -7.98 18.42
C LEU A 28 -4.40 -7.67 18.94
N ALA A 29 -4.50 -7.42 20.25
CA ALA A 29 -5.72 -6.84 20.80
C ALA A 29 -5.94 -5.40 20.25
N PRO A 30 -7.20 -4.93 20.15
CA PRO A 30 -7.49 -3.58 19.64
C PRO A 30 -6.74 -2.47 20.39
N GLU A 31 -6.55 -2.63 21.69
CA GLU A 31 -5.84 -1.67 22.54
C GLU A 31 -4.35 -1.61 22.19
N GLU A 32 -3.75 -2.73 21.78
CA GLU A 32 -2.34 -2.80 21.36
C GLU A 32 -2.13 -2.11 20.00
N LEU A 33 -3.12 -2.13 19.11
CA LEU A 33 -3.07 -1.44 17.83
C LEU A 33 -3.03 0.09 18.01
N SER A 34 -3.72 0.61 19.02
CA SER A 34 -3.78 2.04 19.37
C SER A 34 -2.74 2.47 20.40
N GLN A 35 -2.01 1.53 21.00
CA GLN A 35 -1.01 1.81 22.01
C GLN A 35 0.08 2.74 21.47
N LEU A 36 0.47 3.76 22.26
CA LEU A 36 1.54 4.70 21.92
C LEU A 36 2.89 4.00 21.82
N ARG A 37 3.60 4.23 20.73
CA ARG A 37 4.93 3.69 20.42
C ARG A 37 5.82 4.78 19.84
N THR A 38 7.13 4.60 19.93
CA THR A 38 8.09 5.50 19.31
C THR A 38 8.09 5.28 17.80
N SER A 39 7.45 6.19 17.06
CA SER A 39 7.40 6.21 15.61
C SER A 39 6.97 7.60 15.14
N PHE A 40 6.99 7.89 13.83
CA PHE A 40 6.50 9.16 13.29
C PHE A 40 5.00 9.34 13.59
N PHE A 41 4.18 8.33 13.28
CA PHE A 41 2.82 8.23 13.79
C PHE A 41 2.83 7.39 15.07
N PRO A 42 2.09 7.80 16.12
CA PRO A 42 2.31 7.28 17.46
C PRO A 42 1.76 5.86 17.69
N SER A 43 1.07 5.25 16.72
CA SER A 43 0.52 3.89 16.87
C SER A 43 0.42 3.15 15.54
N ILE A 44 0.25 1.83 15.61
CA ILE A 44 0.07 0.96 14.45
C ILE A 44 -1.15 1.37 13.65
N ILE A 45 -2.32 1.52 14.32
CA ILE A 45 -3.57 1.86 13.63
C ILE A 45 -3.50 3.24 12.98
N HIS A 46 -2.83 4.20 13.60
CA HIS A 46 -2.63 5.54 13.03
C HIS A 46 -1.77 5.46 11.75
N THR A 47 -0.65 4.74 11.79
CA THR A 47 0.24 4.59 10.63
C THR A 47 -0.46 3.89 9.47
N LEU A 48 -1.25 2.84 9.74
CA LEU A 48 -2.01 2.13 8.71
C LEU A 48 -3.10 3.03 8.08
N ASN A 49 -3.80 3.84 8.88
CA ASN A 49 -4.77 4.83 8.35
C ASN A 49 -4.07 5.88 7.49
N HIS A 50 -2.89 6.35 7.89
CA HIS A 50 -2.12 7.29 7.09
C HIS A 50 -1.73 6.70 5.73
N ILE A 51 -1.31 5.45 5.67
CA ILE A 51 -1.03 4.74 4.42
C ILE A 51 -2.27 4.82 3.51
N LEU A 52 -3.43 4.43 4.01
CA LEU A 52 -4.68 4.42 3.24
C LEU A 52 -5.11 5.80 2.75
N THR A 53 -5.03 6.83 3.61
CA THR A 53 -5.44 8.19 3.21
C THR A 53 -4.55 8.78 2.13
N VAL A 54 -3.25 8.46 2.15
CA VAL A 54 -2.31 8.84 1.08
C VAL A 54 -2.57 8.03 -0.20
N ASP A 55 -2.91 6.75 -0.08
CA ASP A 55 -3.34 5.96 -1.24
C ASP A 55 -4.57 6.58 -1.90
N TRP A 56 -5.59 6.94 -1.15
CA TRP A 56 -6.80 7.60 -1.68
C TRP A 56 -6.47 8.88 -2.44
N LEU A 57 -5.58 9.73 -1.89
CA LEU A 57 -5.15 10.95 -2.56
C LEU A 57 -4.52 10.66 -3.92
N TYR A 58 -3.53 9.77 -3.95
CA TYR A 58 -2.77 9.52 -5.19
C TYR A 58 -3.52 8.66 -6.19
N LEU A 59 -4.32 7.68 -5.75
CA LEU A 59 -5.16 6.89 -6.63
C LEU A 59 -6.19 7.77 -7.33
N SER A 60 -6.91 8.62 -6.59
CA SER A 60 -7.88 9.55 -7.19
C SER A 60 -7.23 10.55 -8.15
N ALA A 61 -6.01 11.00 -7.85
CA ALA A 61 -5.26 11.87 -8.75
C ALA A 61 -4.84 11.15 -10.04
N LEU A 62 -4.40 9.89 -9.95
CA LEU A 62 -4.06 9.05 -11.10
C LEU A 62 -5.27 8.70 -11.95
N GLU A 63 -6.45 8.58 -11.35
CA GLU A 63 -7.73 8.36 -12.04
C GLU A 63 -8.29 9.64 -12.69
N GLY A 64 -7.74 10.82 -12.34
CA GLY A 64 -8.12 12.11 -12.91
C GLY A 64 -9.17 12.88 -12.11
N ASP A 65 -9.64 12.35 -10.98
CA ASP A 65 -10.68 12.93 -10.11
C ASP A 65 -10.14 13.09 -8.68
N CYS A 66 -9.07 13.89 -8.54
CA CYS A 66 -8.32 14.03 -7.29
C CYS A 66 -9.16 14.65 -6.16
N ILE A 67 -9.37 13.89 -5.10
CA ILE A 67 -10.10 14.30 -3.90
C ILE A 67 -9.35 15.36 -3.05
N GLY A 68 -8.06 15.59 -3.31
CA GLY A 68 -7.27 16.64 -2.65
C GLY A 68 -7.25 16.51 -1.13
N ALA A 69 -7.46 17.64 -0.44
CA ALA A 69 -7.43 17.69 1.02
C ALA A 69 -8.52 16.85 1.71
N ALA A 70 -9.58 16.45 1.00
CA ALA A 70 -10.62 15.58 1.55
C ALA A 70 -10.10 14.20 1.96
N ALA A 71 -9.00 13.75 1.34
CA ALA A 71 -8.32 12.51 1.75
C ALA A 71 -7.91 12.52 3.24
N PHE A 72 -7.66 13.70 3.82
CA PHE A 72 -7.15 13.91 5.17
C PHE A 72 -8.16 14.58 6.11
N ALA A 73 -9.44 14.57 5.74
CA ALA A 73 -10.50 15.19 6.56
C ALA A 73 -10.61 14.57 7.95
N THR A 74 -10.28 13.29 8.07
CA THR A 74 -10.17 12.53 9.32
C THR A 74 -8.82 11.86 9.37
N GLU A 75 -8.08 12.04 10.47
CA GLU A 75 -6.73 11.49 10.64
C GLU A 75 -6.74 9.95 10.77
N ILE A 76 -7.76 9.41 11.46
CA ILE A 76 -7.98 7.98 11.63
C ILE A 76 -9.42 7.65 11.19
N PRO A 77 -9.69 7.54 9.88
CA PRO A 77 -11.04 7.25 9.38
C PRO A 77 -11.54 5.86 9.79
N PHE A 78 -10.65 4.89 9.99
CA PHE A 78 -10.99 3.53 10.37
C PHE A 78 -10.22 3.10 11.63
N PRO A 79 -10.78 3.34 12.84
CA PRO A 79 -10.15 2.90 14.09
C PRO A 79 -10.22 1.38 14.29
N ALA A 80 -11.16 0.68 13.64
CA ALA A 80 -11.24 -0.78 13.66
C ALA A 80 -10.41 -1.36 12.51
N LEU A 81 -9.55 -2.34 12.82
CA LEU A 81 -8.63 -2.93 11.85
C LEU A 81 -9.34 -3.63 10.69
N ASP A 82 -10.47 -4.30 10.95
CA ASP A 82 -11.21 -5.02 9.90
C ASP A 82 -11.81 -4.07 8.85
N ASP A 83 -12.29 -2.90 9.27
CA ASP A 83 -12.80 -1.87 8.37
C ASP A 83 -11.64 -1.27 7.56
N LEU A 84 -10.54 -0.93 8.24
CA LEU A 84 -9.33 -0.43 7.59
C LEU A 84 -8.79 -1.42 6.56
N ARG A 85 -8.72 -2.69 6.90
CA ARG A 85 -8.26 -3.77 6.01
C ARG A 85 -9.12 -3.87 4.75
N ARG A 86 -10.45 -3.78 4.90
CA ARG A 86 -11.38 -3.83 3.77
C ARG A 86 -11.13 -2.67 2.79
N GLU A 87 -10.96 -1.47 3.31
CA GLU A 87 -10.69 -0.28 2.51
C GLU A 87 -9.28 -0.31 1.87
N GLN A 88 -8.28 -0.84 2.58
CA GLN A 88 -6.94 -1.03 2.01
C GLN A 88 -6.95 -2.03 0.85
N VAL A 89 -7.68 -3.15 0.99
CA VAL A 89 -7.84 -4.12 -0.11
C VAL A 89 -8.51 -3.47 -1.33
N ALA A 90 -9.52 -2.62 -1.13
CA ALA A 90 -10.15 -1.87 -2.22
C ALA A 90 -9.16 -0.90 -2.90
N ALA A 91 -8.33 -0.19 -2.13
CA ALA A 91 -7.28 0.68 -2.64
C ALA A 91 -6.20 -0.10 -3.42
N ASP A 92 -5.78 -1.25 -2.91
CA ASP A 92 -4.80 -2.13 -3.57
C ASP A 92 -5.33 -2.65 -4.93
N HIS A 93 -6.59 -3.03 -5.01
CA HIS A 93 -7.22 -3.45 -6.28
C HIS A 93 -7.29 -2.29 -7.29
N ARG A 94 -7.57 -1.06 -6.84
CA ARG A 94 -7.53 0.14 -7.71
C ARG A 94 -6.11 0.37 -8.24
N LEU A 95 -5.09 0.28 -7.39
CA LEU A 95 -3.69 0.44 -7.79
C LEU A 95 -3.28 -0.61 -8.83
N ILE A 96 -3.64 -1.88 -8.62
CA ILE A 96 -3.40 -2.96 -9.59
C ILE A 96 -4.11 -2.67 -10.92
N ALA A 97 -5.36 -2.22 -10.89
CA ALA A 97 -6.12 -1.89 -12.10
C ALA A 97 -5.47 -0.73 -12.87
N ILE A 98 -5.06 0.34 -12.18
CA ILE A 98 -4.32 1.47 -12.77
C ILE A 98 -3.04 0.96 -13.44
N CYS A 99 -2.21 0.21 -12.69
CA CYS A 99 -0.92 -0.26 -13.20
C CYS A 99 -1.07 -1.26 -14.37
N ARG A 100 -2.14 -2.06 -14.38
CA ARG A 100 -2.45 -2.98 -15.48
C ARG A 100 -2.82 -2.24 -16.78
N GLY A 101 -3.52 -1.13 -16.65
CA GLY A 101 -3.95 -0.31 -17.80
C GLY A 101 -2.90 0.66 -18.33
N LEU A 102 -1.74 0.81 -17.67
CA LEU A 102 -0.72 1.79 -18.06
C LEU A 102 -0.15 1.52 -19.45
N THR A 103 -0.10 2.58 -20.25
CA THR A 103 0.69 2.65 -21.49
C THR A 103 2.00 3.42 -21.25
N ALA A 104 2.90 3.44 -22.22
CA ALA A 104 4.12 4.27 -22.11
C ALA A 104 3.79 5.77 -22.08
N GLU A 105 2.75 6.18 -22.78
CA GLU A 105 2.28 7.57 -22.81
C GLU A 105 1.68 8.00 -21.47
N ASP A 106 0.91 7.12 -20.82
CA ASP A 106 0.33 7.40 -19.50
C ASP A 106 1.37 7.74 -18.45
N LEU A 107 2.57 7.16 -18.52
CA LEU A 107 3.64 7.43 -17.55
C LEU A 107 4.12 8.89 -17.57
N THR A 108 4.01 9.56 -18.70
CA THR A 108 4.40 10.99 -18.86
C THR A 108 3.22 11.94 -18.68
N ARG A 109 1.99 11.42 -18.58
CA ARG A 109 0.77 12.21 -18.42
C ARG A 109 0.84 13.06 -17.17
N GLU A 110 0.39 14.32 -17.28
CA GLU A 110 0.24 15.20 -16.11
C GLU A 110 -0.83 14.69 -15.14
N VAL A 111 -0.48 14.69 -13.87
CA VAL A 111 -1.37 14.42 -12.73
C VAL A 111 -1.46 15.68 -11.89
N ARG A 112 -2.67 16.17 -11.68
CA ARG A 112 -2.94 17.40 -10.95
C ARG A 112 -3.44 17.08 -9.54
N ILE A 113 -2.72 17.59 -8.53
CA ILE A 113 -3.00 17.31 -7.12
C ILE A 113 -3.29 18.65 -6.42
N PRO A 114 -4.56 18.97 -6.12
CA PRO A 114 -4.90 20.16 -5.38
C PRO A 114 -4.28 20.13 -3.97
N ARG A 115 -3.54 21.20 -3.64
CA ARG A 115 -3.00 21.46 -2.32
C ARG A 115 -3.69 22.70 -1.73
N ALA A 116 -3.48 22.98 -0.44
CA ALA A 116 -4.14 24.09 0.23
C ALA A 116 -3.89 25.46 -0.45
N THR A 117 -2.73 25.68 -1.07
CA THR A 117 -2.31 26.97 -1.61
C THR A 117 -2.02 26.96 -3.13
N HIS A 118 -1.94 25.79 -3.75
CA HIS A 118 -1.58 25.65 -5.16
C HIS A 118 -2.08 24.30 -5.72
N VAL A 119 -1.98 24.12 -7.03
CA VAL A 119 -2.11 22.82 -7.67
C VAL A 119 -0.71 22.30 -7.99
N GLN A 120 -0.32 21.20 -7.34
CA GLN A 120 0.90 20.48 -7.67
C GLN A 120 0.65 19.72 -8.98
N VAL A 121 1.58 19.85 -9.92
CA VAL A 121 1.54 19.13 -11.21
C VAL A 121 2.75 18.22 -11.28
N GLU A 122 2.50 16.94 -11.48
CA GLU A 122 3.54 15.89 -11.56
C GLU A 122 3.27 14.99 -12.76
N SER A 123 4.28 14.25 -13.23
CA SER A 123 4.04 13.15 -14.15
C SER A 123 3.51 11.91 -13.40
N ALA A 124 2.68 11.11 -14.04
CA ALA A 124 2.12 9.90 -13.41
C ALA A 124 3.22 8.94 -12.91
N VAL A 125 4.35 8.84 -13.62
CA VAL A 125 5.49 8.03 -13.17
C VAL A 125 6.04 8.50 -11.82
N ARG A 126 6.13 9.82 -11.58
CA ARG A 126 6.62 10.36 -10.30
C ARG A 126 5.64 10.10 -9.17
N VAL A 127 4.34 10.21 -9.46
CA VAL A 127 3.28 9.90 -8.49
C VAL A 127 3.33 8.42 -8.08
N LEU A 128 3.45 7.50 -9.05
CA LEU A 128 3.57 6.06 -8.77
C LEU A 128 4.83 5.73 -7.97
N LEU A 129 5.99 6.27 -8.35
CA LEU A 129 7.24 6.07 -7.62
C LEU A 129 7.13 6.55 -6.17
N HIS A 130 6.53 7.74 -5.97
CA HIS A 130 6.31 8.26 -4.63
C HIS A 130 5.35 7.38 -3.82
N LEU A 131 4.22 6.95 -4.42
CA LEU A 131 3.24 6.09 -3.75
C LEU A 131 3.87 4.79 -3.25
N PHE A 132 4.62 4.08 -4.10
CA PHE A 132 5.29 2.85 -3.68
C PHE A 132 6.34 3.08 -2.60
N GLN A 133 7.14 4.16 -2.72
CA GLN A 133 8.13 4.51 -1.71
C GLN A 133 7.48 4.86 -0.37
N HIS A 134 6.36 5.59 -0.39
CA HIS A 134 5.58 5.95 0.78
C HIS A 134 5.03 4.70 1.50
N GLN A 135 4.46 3.78 0.73
CA GLN A 135 3.95 2.50 1.23
C GLN A 135 5.05 1.69 1.94
N ILE A 136 6.19 1.50 1.28
CA ILE A 136 7.34 0.76 1.84
C ILE A 136 7.83 1.43 3.14
N HIS A 137 7.97 2.79 3.12
CA HIS A 137 8.44 3.55 4.28
C HIS A 137 7.55 3.35 5.51
N HIS A 138 6.24 3.52 5.36
CA HIS A 138 5.32 3.43 6.48
C HIS A 138 5.04 1.99 6.91
N ARG A 139 5.02 1.01 5.99
CA ARG A 139 5.01 -0.41 6.36
C ARG A 139 6.22 -0.79 7.20
N GLY A 140 7.40 -0.25 6.87
CA GLY A 140 8.60 -0.43 7.69
C GLY A 140 8.43 0.10 9.12
N GLN A 141 7.72 1.22 9.30
CA GLN A 141 7.41 1.74 10.64
C GLN A 141 6.46 0.83 11.41
N VAL A 142 5.39 0.32 10.78
CA VAL A 142 4.48 -0.66 11.39
C VAL A 142 5.23 -1.94 11.75
N HIS A 143 6.08 -2.43 10.86
CA HIS A 143 6.91 -3.62 11.07
C HIS A 143 7.84 -3.44 12.28
N ALA A 144 8.47 -2.28 12.42
CA ALA A 144 9.29 -1.94 13.58
C ALA A 144 8.46 -1.89 14.88
N MET A 145 7.25 -1.31 14.83
CA MET A 145 6.35 -1.28 15.99
C MET A 145 5.89 -2.68 16.41
N LEU A 146 5.61 -3.58 15.44
CA LEU A 146 5.28 -4.99 15.73
C LEU A 146 6.42 -5.72 16.45
N SER A 147 7.68 -5.39 16.16
CA SER A 147 8.84 -6.00 16.86
C SER A 147 8.84 -5.75 18.38
N GLY A 148 8.11 -4.74 18.84
CA GLY A 148 7.92 -4.43 20.27
C GLY A 148 6.65 -5.08 20.86
N THR A 149 6.03 -6.05 20.19
CA THR A 149 4.82 -6.77 20.64
C THR A 149 5.08 -8.26 20.77
N SER A 150 4.05 -9.02 21.17
CA SER A 150 4.10 -10.49 21.18
C SER A 150 4.00 -11.09 19.76
N VAL A 151 3.61 -10.31 18.77
CA VAL A 151 3.42 -10.75 17.38
C VAL A 151 4.70 -10.55 16.58
N LYS A 152 5.20 -11.65 15.99
CA LYS A 152 6.40 -11.58 15.14
C LYS A 152 6.07 -10.81 13.85
N PRO A 153 6.86 -9.79 13.47
CA PRO A 153 6.72 -9.11 12.20
C PRO A 153 6.82 -10.09 11.03
N PRO A 154 5.98 -9.97 9.99
CA PRO A 154 6.02 -10.85 8.84
C PRO A 154 7.18 -10.47 7.91
N GLN A 155 7.70 -11.44 7.16
CA GLN A 155 8.63 -11.17 6.07
C GLN A 155 7.89 -10.45 4.93
N LEU A 156 8.42 -9.33 4.42
CA LEU A 156 7.76 -8.48 3.40
C LEU A 156 8.61 -8.23 2.16
N ASP A 157 9.85 -8.70 2.10
CA ASP A 157 10.82 -8.46 1.03
C ASP A 157 11.00 -9.66 0.07
N GLU A 158 10.36 -10.81 0.34
CA GLU A 158 10.49 -12.07 -0.39
C GLU A 158 9.43 -12.23 -1.51
N PHE A 159 9.02 -11.14 -2.15
CA PHE A 159 7.97 -11.19 -3.19
C PHE A 159 8.53 -11.47 -4.58
N PHE A 160 9.67 -10.90 -4.94
CA PHE A 160 10.20 -10.94 -6.30
C PHE A 160 11.09 -12.14 -6.65
N PRO A 161 11.78 -12.81 -5.70
CA PRO A 161 12.63 -13.95 -6.05
C PRO A 161 11.83 -15.08 -6.71
N ALA A 162 12.43 -15.68 -7.75
CA ALA A 162 11.87 -16.82 -8.48
C ALA A 162 12.26 -18.17 -7.88
N ASP A 163 13.04 -18.17 -6.80
CA ASP A 163 13.46 -19.39 -6.13
C ASP A 163 12.25 -20.17 -5.60
N PRO A 164 12.17 -21.51 -5.81
CA PRO A 164 11.02 -22.30 -5.35
C PRO A 164 10.75 -22.23 -3.85
N ALA A 165 11.78 -22.06 -3.01
CA ALA A 165 11.60 -21.92 -1.57
C ALA A 165 10.89 -20.61 -1.23
N GLU A 166 11.25 -19.51 -1.90
CA GLU A 166 10.61 -18.20 -1.74
C GLU A 166 9.16 -18.22 -2.26
N GLN A 167 8.93 -18.87 -3.40
CA GLN A 167 7.58 -19.07 -3.92
C GLN A 167 6.69 -19.85 -2.94
N ALA A 168 7.24 -20.87 -2.28
CA ALA A 168 6.52 -21.66 -1.28
C ALA A 168 6.09 -20.80 -0.06
N ILE A 169 6.92 -19.83 0.36
CA ILE A 169 6.62 -18.96 1.49
C ILE A 169 5.38 -18.07 1.20
N ARG A 170 5.22 -17.60 -0.04
CA ARG A 170 4.10 -16.72 -0.43
C ARG A 170 2.87 -17.45 -0.98
N ALA A 171 2.95 -18.76 -1.22
CA ALA A 171 1.89 -19.53 -1.89
C ALA A 171 0.53 -19.44 -1.20
N ALA A 172 0.50 -19.51 0.14
CA ALA A 172 -0.74 -19.40 0.91
C ALA A 172 -1.40 -18.03 0.76
N ASP A 173 -0.61 -16.95 0.87
CA ASP A 173 -1.11 -15.58 0.70
C ASP A 173 -1.57 -15.33 -0.74
N PHE A 174 -0.88 -15.89 -1.74
CA PHE A 174 -1.29 -15.83 -3.15
C PHE A 174 -2.65 -16.50 -3.36
N ALA A 175 -2.87 -17.66 -2.76
CA ALA A 175 -4.16 -18.35 -2.82
C ALA A 175 -5.29 -17.52 -2.19
N GLU A 176 -5.04 -16.89 -1.03
CA GLU A 176 -6.01 -16.01 -0.35
C GLU A 176 -6.33 -14.74 -1.18
N LEU A 177 -5.33 -14.19 -1.87
CA LEU A 177 -5.48 -12.99 -2.71
C LEU A 177 -5.96 -13.29 -4.13
N GLY A 178 -6.01 -14.56 -4.54
CA GLY A 178 -6.30 -14.96 -5.92
C GLY A 178 -5.19 -14.57 -6.90
N PHE A 179 -3.94 -14.46 -6.44
CA PHE A 179 -2.80 -14.10 -7.28
C PHE A 179 -2.13 -15.34 -7.86
N THR A 180 -1.54 -15.18 -9.05
CA THR A 180 -0.68 -16.18 -9.67
C THR A 180 0.60 -15.53 -10.19
N GLU A 181 1.67 -16.30 -10.28
CA GLU A 181 2.94 -15.83 -10.87
C GLU A 181 2.73 -15.28 -12.30
N SER A 182 1.85 -15.90 -13.09
CA SER A 182 1.56 -15.44 -14.45
C SER A 182 0.86 -14.07 -14.50
N MET A 183 0.02 -13.72 -13.54
CA MET A 183 -0.59 -12.39 -13.46
C MET A 183 0.44 -11.28 -13.26
N ILE A 184 1.55 -11.62 -12.63
CA ILE A 184 2.62 -10.67 -12.27
C ILE A 184 3.67 -10.61 -13.39
N TRP A 185 4.06 -11.76 -13.96
CA TRP A 185 5.24 -11.88 -14.82
C TRP A 185 4.96 -12.14 -16.31
N SER A 186 3.72 -12.47 -16.71
CA SER A 186 3.41 -12.80 -18.13
C SER A 186 3.10 -11.60 -19.00
#